data_7ec329256bb1e045cbfaa493c381ff5a
#
_entry.id   7ec329256bb1e045cbfaa493c381ff5a
#
_cell.length_a   1.000
_cell.length_b   1.000
_cell.length_c   1.000
_cell.angle_alpha   90.00
_cell.angle_beta   90.00
_cell.angle_gamma   90.00
#
_symmetry.space_group_name_H-M   'P 1'
#
loop_
_entity.id
_entity.type
_entity.pdbx_description
1 polymer ?
#
loop_
_entity_poly.entity_id
_entity_poly.type
_entity_poly.pdbx_seq_one_letter_code
_entity_poly.pdbx_strand_id
1 'polypeptide(L)'
;MDFSNTIRSKLLPALAAFALFFVVSAAYFAPQFRGEALPQHDVIQYEGMAKDISDMRAATGEDPQWTGGMFGGMPAYLINVAYPAQLVKRTVGQVVKIIDTPAGFLFFAMVSMWLMLLIVGINPWVGIVAALAYGLSTYFLLIIGAGHVTKMWALVYAPLMMSGAWMTLR
;
A
#
# COMPACT_ATOMS: atom_id res chain seq x y z
N MET A 1 -37.96 -11.68 7.47
CA MET A 1 -36.68 -10.94 7.47
C MET A 1 -36.52 -10.40 6.06
N ASP A 2 -36.60 -9.11 5.87
CA ASP A 2 -36.65 -8.52 4.52
C ASP A 2 -35.24 -8.50 3.93
N PHE A 3 -35.01 -9.36 2.92
CA PHE A 3 -33.71 -9.56 2.27
C PHE A 3 -33.15 -8.25 1.69
N SER A 4 -34.05 -7.37 1.20
CA SER A 4 -33.69 -6.07 0.66
C SER A 4 -33.12 -5.12 1.73
N ASN A 5 -33.66 -5.12 2.94
CA ASN A 5 -33.20 -4.30 4.05
C ASN A 5 -31.83 -4.78 4.59
N THR A 6 -31.60 -6.09 4.61
CA THR A 6 -30.32 -6.66 5.05
C THR A 6 -29.18 -6.35 4.08
N ILE A 7 -29.44 -6.42 2.77
CA ILE A 7 -28.45 -6.03 1.75
C ILE A 7 -28.16 -4.53 1.85
N ARG A 8 -29.21 -3.71 1.93
CA ARG A 8 -29.08 -2.24 1.99
C ARG A 8 -28.28 -1.79 3.21
N SER A 9 -28.51 -2.40 4.38
CA SER A 9 -27.82 -2.05 5.63
C SER A 9 -26.32 -2.37 5.61
N LYS A 10 -25.88 -3.34 4.80
CA LYS A 10 -24.45 -3.72 4.67
C LYS A 10 -23.77 -3.06 3.45
N LEU A 11 -24.49 -2.96 2.34
CA LEU A 11 -23.92 -2.45 1.09
C LEU A 11 -23.75 -0.93 1.13
N LEU A 12 -24.70 -0.20 1.70
CA LEU A 12 -24.65 1.27 1.75
C LEU A 12 -23.39 1.79 2.50
N PRO A 13 -23.07 1.32 3.72
CA PRO A 13 -21.84 1.78 4.38
C PRO A 13 -20.57 1.35 3.66
N ALA A 14 -20.59 0.19 2.95
CA ALA A 14 -19.43 -0.24 2.15
C ALA A 14 -19.19 0.71 0.97
N LEU A 15 -20.23 0.99 0.19
CA LEU A 15 -20.13 1.95 -0.92
C LEU A 15 -19.71 3.34 -0.45
N ALA A 16 -20.28 3.81 0.66
CA ALA A 16 -19.92 5.09 1.26
C ALA A 16 -18.45 5.11 1.72
N ALA A 17 -17.96 4.03 2.36
CA ALA A 17 -16.58 3.91 2.79
C ALA A 17 -15.61 3.96 1.59
N PHE A 18 -15.80 3.11 0.59
CA PHE A 18 -14.94 3.07 -0.60
C PHE A 18 -14.95 4.40 -1.37
N ALA A 19 -16.12 5.00 -1.57
CA ALA A 19 -16.23 6.28 -2.26
C ALA A 19 -15.54 7.40 -1.48
N LEU A 20 -15.76 7.47 -0.16
CA LEU A 20 -15.14 8.50 0.69
C LEU A 20 -13.63 8.34 0.76
N PHE A 21 -13.12 7.12 0.96
CA PHE A 21 -11.68 6.85 1.02
C PHE A 21 -11.00 7.17 -0.31
N PHE A 22 -11.64 6.85 -1.43
CA PHE A 22 -11.13 7.21 -2.74
C PHE A 22 -11.09 8.73 -2.94
N VAL A 23 -12.18 9.43 -2.62
CA VAL A 23 -12.25 10.90 -2.74
C VAL A 23 -11.19 11.58 -1.86
N VAL A 24 -11.03 11.14 -0.60
CA VAL A 24 -10.03 11.69 0.32
C VAL A 24 -8.61 11.45 -0.22
N SER A 25 -8.31 10.24 -0.69
CA SER A 25 -6.99 9.91 -1.25
C SER A 25 -6.71 10.70 -2.52
N ALA A 26 -7.69 10.80 -3.42
CA ALA A 26 -7.58 11.56 -4.66
C ALA A 26 -7.45 13.07 -4.43
N ALA A 27 -8.18 13.61 -3.45
CA ALA A 27 -8.10 15.03 -3.09
C ALA A 27 -6.74 15.36 -2.47
N TYR A 28 -6.23 14.52 -1.57
CA TYR A 28 -4.95 14.74 -0.90
C TYR A 28 -3.77 14.65 -1.89
N PHE A 29 -3.82 13.70 -2.82
CA PHE A 29 -2.81 13.49 -3.86
C PHE A 29 -3.30 13.97 -5.24
N ALA A 30 -4.10 15.03 -5.29
CA ALA A 30 -4.63 15.58 -6.54
C ALA A 30 -3.54 15.86 -7.61
N PRO A 31 -2.32 16.34 -7.27
CA PRO A 31 -1.25 16.51 -8.24
C PRO A 31 -0.87 15.23 -8.99
N GLN A 32 -0.90 14.07 -8.33
CA GLN A 32 -0.63 12.77 -8.97
C GLN A 32 -1.57 12.50 -10.16
N PHE A 33 -2.86 12.82 -10.01
CA PHE A 33 -3.86 12.62 -11.05
C PHE A 33 -3.75 13.64 -12.20
N ARG A 34 -2.91 14.67 -12.03
CA ARG A 34 -2.52 15.62 -13.07
C ARG A 34 -1.19 15.24 -13.75
N GLY A 35 -0.63 14.09 -13.41
CA GLY A 35 0.65 13.61 -13.94
C GLY A 35 1.88 14.21 -13.23
N GLU A 36 1.69 14.89 -12.09
CA GLU A 36 2.79 15.42 -11.29
C GLU A 36 3.35 14.31 -10.38
N ALA A 37 4.67 14.18 -10.29
CA ALA A 37 5.32 13.23 -9.41
C ALA A 37 5.63 13.86 -8.05
N LEU A 38 5.34 13.14 -6.97
CA LEU A 38 5.79 13.52 -5.64
C LEU A 38 7.30 13.22 -5.53
N PRO A 39 8.16 14.23 -5.28
CA PRO A 39 9.59 14.00 -5.09
C PRO A 39 9.83 13.28 -3.76
N GLN A 40 9.98 11.97 -3.82
CA GLN A 40 10.24 11.11 -2.67
C GLN A 40 11.73 10.80 -2.59
N HIS A 41 12.41 11.34 -1.59
CA HIS A 41 13.87 11.26 -1.47
C HIS A 41 14.40 9.82 -1.48
N ASP A 42 13.77 8.93 -0.72
CA ASP A 42 14.19 7.52 -0.63
C ASP A 42 13.97 6.76 -1.94
N VAL A 43 12.94 7.11 -2.71
CA VAL A 43 12.68 6.50 -4.02
C VAL A 43 13.77 6.92 -5.01
N ILE A 44 14.12 8.20 -5.04
CA ILE A 44 15.18 8.73 -5.89
C ILE A 44 16.54 8.08 -5.55
N GLN A 45 16.83 7.96 -4.25
CA GLN A 45 18.04 7.26 -3.78
C GLN A 45 18.07 5.79 -4.19
N TYR A 46 16.93 5.09 -4.00
CA TYR A 46 16.79 3.69 -4.42
C TYR A 46 17.00 3.51 -5.93
N GLU A 47 16.42 4.37 -6.76
CA GLU A 47 16.60 4.33 -8.21
C GLU A 47 18.06 4.51 -8.60
N GLY A 48 18.75 5.45 -7.96
CA GLY A 48 20.19 5.65 -8.16
C GLY A 48 21.02 4.44 -7.76
N MET A 49 20.72 3.82 -6.60
CA MET A 49 21.43 2.63 -6.12
C MET A 49 21.16 1.38 -6.96
N ALA A 50 19.94 1.24 -7.47
CA ALA A 50 19.52 0.08 -8.25
C ALA A 50 19.86 0.17 -9.74
N LYS A 51 20.41 1.31 -10.19
CA LYS A 51 20.59 1.58 -11.62
C LYS A 51 21.48 0.56 -12.32
N ASP A 52 22.66 0.27 -11.81
CA ASP A 52 23.60 -0.70 -12.42
C ASP A 52 23.00 -2.13 -12.39
N ILE A 53 22.22 -2.49 -11.36
CA ILE A 53 21.51 -3.76 -11.29
C ILE A 53 20.46 -3.85 -12.39
N SER A 54 19.67 -2.79 -12.59
CA SER A 54 18.64 -2.74 -13.61
C SER A 54 19.21 -2.70 -15.02
N ASP A 55 20.31 -1.97 -15.24
CA ASP A 55 21.01 -1.91 -16.51
C ASP A 55 21.61 -3.27 -16.90
N MET A 56 22.22 -3.97 -15.95
CA MET A 56 22.77 -5.31 -16.18
C MET A 56 21.67 -6.34 -16.47
N ARG A 57 20.57 -6.29 -15.70
CA ARG A 57 19.39 -7.15 -15.96
C ARG A 57 18.80 -6.90 -17.35
N ALA A 58 18.71 -5.64 -17.77
CA ALA A 58 18.23 -5.29 -19.11
C ALA A 58 19.15 -5.78 -20.23
N ALA A 59 20.47 -5.76 -20.00
CA ALA A 59 21.47 -6.18 -20.98
C ALA A 59 21.63 -7.70 -21.09
N THR A 60 21.54 -8.42 -19.97
CA THR A 60 21.86 -9.87 -19.92
C THR A 60 20.65 -10.77 -19.71
N GLY A 61 19.52 -10.22 -19.22
CA GLY A 61 18.33 -10.99 -18.76
C GLY A 61 18.54 -11.70 -17.42
N GLU A 62 19.69 -11.56 -16.79
CA GLU A 62 20.04 -12.21 -15.52
C GLU A 62 20.04 -11.21 -14.35
N ASP A 63 19.72 -11.69 -13.14
CA ASP A 63 19.85 -10.91 -11.92
C ASP A 63 21.28 -10.93 -11.39
N PRO A 64 21.98 -9.77 -11.35
CA PRO A 64 23.33 -9.72 -10.82
C PRO A 64 23.35 -10.04 -9.33
N GLN A 65 24.34 -10.79 -8.89
CA GLN A 65 24.54 -11.11 -7.48
C GLN A 65 25.32 -10.03 -6.73
N TRP A 66 26.04 -9.18 -7.47
CA TRP A 66 26.88 -8.11 -6.95
C TRP A 66 26.65 -6.81 -7.71
N THR A 67 26.73 -5.67 -7.01
CA THR A 67 26.70 -4.33 -7.60
C THR A 67 27.88 -3.51 -7.15
N GLY A 68 28.46 -2.72 -8.03
CA GLY A 68 29.54 -1.79 -7.75
C GLY A 68 29.05 -0.38 -7.37
N GLY A 69 27.74 -0.11 -7.46
CA GLY A 69 27.16 1.22 -7.33
C GLY A 69 27.27 1.86 -5.96
N MET A 70 27.58 1.09 -4.89
CA MET A 70 27.66 1.61 -3.52
C MET A 70 28.82 0.98 -2.72
N PHE A 71 29.40 1.75 -1.81
CA PHE A 71 30.39 1.30 -0.82
C PHE A 71 31.59 0.52 -1.38
N GLY A 72 31.94 0.74 -2.66
CA GLY A 72 32.99 -0.06 -3.35
C GLY A 72 32.55 -1.46 -3.74
N GLY A 73 31.27 -1.75 -3.64
CA GLY A 73 30.64 -3.01 -4.01
C GLY A 73 29.92 -3.70 -2.86
N MET A 74 28.74 -4.27 -3.16
CA MET A 74 27.92 -4.99 -2.18
C MET A 74 27.03 -6.04 -2.87
N PRO A 75 26.49 -7.02 -2.13
CA PRO A 75 25.52 -7.96 -2.69
C PRO A 75 24.28 -7.25 -3.23
N ALA A 76 23.92 -7.50 -4.49
CA ALA A 76 22.83 -6.83 -5.19
C ALA A 76 21.45 -7.08 -4.53
N TYR A 77 21.28 -8.24 -3.89
CA TYR A 77 20.04 -8.60 -3.19
C TYR A 77 19.73 -7.72 -1.97
N LEU A 78 20.69 -6.94 -1.46
CA LEU A 78 20.45 -5.97 -0.37
C LEU A 78 19.79 -4.69 -0.88
N ILE A 79 19.85 -4.43 -2.19
CA ILE A 79 19.27 -3.24 -2.82
C ILE A 79 18.02 -3.61 -3.60
N ASN A 80 18.14 -4.50 -4.57
CA ASN A 80 17.03 -4.84 -5.48
C ASN A 80 16.94 -6.35 -5.67
N VAL A 81 15.94 -6.97 -5.03
CA VAL A 81 15.73 -8.42 -5.08
C VAL A 81 14.52 -8.74 -5.95
N ALA A 82 14.74 -9.60 -6.94
CA ALA A 82 13.68 -10.25 -7.69
C ALA A 82 13.42 -11.63 -7.09
N TYR A 83 12.22 -11.83 -6.54
CA TYR A 83 11.78 -13.14 -6.05
C TYR A 83 10.80 -13.75 -7.06
N PRO A 84 11.23 -14.65 -7.95
CA PRO A 84 10.36 -15.20 -9.00
C PRO A 84 9.17 -15.99 -8.44
N ALA A 85 9.31 -16.60 -7.24
CA ALA A 85 8.30 -17.43 -6.60
C ALA A 85 7.30 -16.66 -5.69
N GLN A 86 7.33 -15.33 -5.66
CA GLN A 86 6.39 -14.54 -4.84
C GLN A 86 5.01 -14.41 -5.48
N LEU A 87 4.26 -15.50 -5.56
CA LEU A 87 2.91 -15.52 -6.15
C LEU A 87 1.95 -14.58 -5.43
N VAL A 88 1.96 -14.59 -4.09
CA VAL A 88 1.09 -13.72 -3.26
C VAL A 88 1.39 -12.25 -3.53
N LYS A 89 2.66 -11.84 -3.50
CA LYS A 89 3.06 -10.46 -3.79
C LYS A 89 2.66 -10.04 -5.21
N ARG A 90 2.79 -10.95 -6.19
CA ARG A 90 2.42 -10.67 -7.58
C ARG A 90 0.92 -10.45 -7.72
N THR A 91 0.09 -11.32 -7.12
CA THR A 91 -1.37 -11.23 -7.18
C THR A 91 -1.88 -10.00 -6.44
N VAL A 92 -1.46 -9.80 -5.18
CA VAL A 92 -1.83 -8.63 -4.39
C VAL A 92 -1.33 -7.35 -5.04
N GLY A 93 -0.11 -7.36 -5.59
CA GLY A 93 0.45 -6.22 -6.32
C GLY A 93 -0.36 -5.78 -7.53
N GLN A 94 -1.05 -6.70 -8.22
CA GLN A 94 -1.95 -6.34 -9.32
C GLN A 94 -3.22 -5.64 -8.82
N VAL A 95 -3.81 -6.11 -7.72
CA VAL A 95 -4.99 -5.48 -7.11
C VAL A 95 -4.65 -4.07 -6.61
N VAL A 96 -3.51 -3.92 -5.98
CA VAL A 96 -3.09 -2.64 -5.39
C VAL A 96 -2.67 -1.61 -6.44
N LYS A 97 -2.21 -2.04 -7.62
CA LYS A 97 -1.90 -1.17 -8.75
C LYS A 97 -3.12 -0.55 -9.44
N ILE A 98 -4.34 -0.91 -9.02
CA ILE A 98 -5.57 -0.25 -9.52
C ILE A 98 -5.56 1.25 -9.22
N ILE A 99 -4.95 1.64 -8.09
CA ILE A 99 -4.70 3.05 -7.76
C ILE A 99 -3.21 3.20 -7.57
N ASP A 100 -2.58 4.02 -8.42
CA ASP A 100 -1.15 4.28 -8.33
C ASP A 100 -0.75 4.92 -7.01
N THR A 101 0.49 4.68 -6.60
CA THR A 101 1.07 5.31 -5.41
C THR A 101 1.48 6.76 -5.74
N PRO A 102 1.40 7.70 -4.79
CA PRO A 102 1.16 7.52 -3.35
C PRO A 102 -0.33 7.46 -2.92
N ALA A 103 -1.29 7.88 -3.73
CA ALA A 103 -2.71 7.87 -3.38
C ALA A 103 -3.20 6.47 -3.00
N GLY A 104 -2.71 5.43 -3.69
CA GLY A 104 -3.02 4.03 -3.39
C GLY A 104 -2.64 3.62 -1.97
N PHE A 105 -1.53 4.07 -1.42
CA PHE A 105 -1.16 3.77 -0.03
C PHE A 105 -2.21 4.29 0.96
N LEU A 106 -2.63 5.54 0.79
CA LEU A 106 -3.62 6.17 1.66
C LEU A 106 -4.97 5.47 1.56
N PHE A 107 -5.42 5.19 0.35
CA PHE A 107 -6.68 4.48 0.10
C PHE A 107 -6.69 3.09 0.74
N PHE A 108 -5.69 2.26 0.45
CA PHE A 108 -5.63 0.89 0.96
C PHE A 108 -5.39 0.81 2.47
N ALA A 109 -4.71 1.79 3.06
CA ALA A 109 -4.58 1.90 4.51
C ALA A 109 -5.94 2.10 5.19
N MET A 110 -6.76 3.01 4.67
CA MET A 110 -8.12 3.25 5.18
C MET A 110 -9.01 2.02 4.97
N VAL A 111 -8.95 1.39 3.79
CA VAL A 111 -9.73 0.17 3.51
C VAL A 111 -9.34 -0.97 4.44
N SER A 112 -8.05 -1.23 4.63
CA SER A 112 -7.57 -2.32 5.49
C SER A 112 -7.98 -2.13 6.96
N MET A 113 -7.87 -0.90 7.46
CA MET A 113 -8.31 -0.56 8.81
C MET A 113 -9.82 -0.70 8.97
N TRP A 114 -10.60 -0.23 8.01
CA TRP A 114 -12.05 -0.37 8.02
C TRP A 114 -12.49 -1.84 8.02
N LEU A 115 -11.87 -2.68 7.17
CA LEU A 115 -12.14 -4.12 7.13
C LEU A 115 -11.81 -4.80 8.45
N MET A 116 -10.68 -4.48 9.08
CA MET A 116 -10.33 -4.99 10.40
C MET A 116 -11.42 -4.65 11.42
N LEU A 117 -11.88 -3.42 11.45
CA LEU A 117 -12.91 -2.98 12.41
C LEU A 117 -14.25 -3.70 12.19
N LEU A 118 -14.62 -3.99 10.93
CA LEU A 118 -15.79 -4.81 10.63
C LEU A 118 -15.65 -6.24 11.14
N ILE A 119 -14.46 -6.85 10.96
CA ILE A 119 -14.18 -8.21 11.43
C ILE A 119 -14.25 -8.29 12.96
N VAL A 120 -13.79 -7.27 13.66
CA VAL A 120 -13.87 -7.18 15.12
C VAL A 120 -15.31 -6.89 15.60
N GLY A 121 -16.22 -6.49 14.70
CA GLY A 121 -17.63 -6.26 15.01
C GLY A 121 -18.00 -4.80 15.31
N ILE A 122 -17.14 -3.86 14.94
CA ILE A 122 -17.42 -2.43 15.08
C ILE A 122 -18.47 -1.99 14.05
N ASN A 123 -19.32 -1.05 14.45
CA ASN A 123 -20.32 -0.47 13.56
C ASN A 123 -19.66 0.13 12.31
N PRO A 124 -20.13 -0.20 11.08
CA PRO A 124 -19.49 0.23 9.84
C PRO A 124 -19.27 1.75 9.71
N TRP A 125 -20.20 2.56 10.17
CA TRP A 125 -20.11 4.02 10.11
C TRP A 125 -19.07 4.59 11.08
N VAL A 126 -18.99 4.04 12.29
CA VAL A 126 -17.91 4.37 13.24
C VAL A 126 -16.56 3.91 12.70
N GLY A 127 -16.54 2.73 12.06
CA GLY A 127 -15.36 2.20 11.39
C GLY A 127 -14.81 3.12 10.31
N ILE A 128 -15.66 3.82 9.54
CA ILE A 128 -15.24 4.82 8.55
C ILE A 128 -14.43 5.94 9.20
N VAL A 129 -14.94 6.50 10.31
CA VAL A 129 -14.24 7.58 11.03
C VAL A 129 -12.88 7.14 11.55
N ALA A 130 -12.82 5.95 12.16
CA ALA A 130 -11.58 5.40 12.66
C ALA A 130 -10.57 5.07 11.53
N ALA A 131 -11.04 4.59 10.39
CA ALA A 131 -10.22 4.33 9.22
C ALA A 131 -9.63 5.63 8.62
N LEU A 132 -10.42 6.71 8.55
CA LEU A 132 -9.94 8.03 8.17
C LEU A 132 -8.86 8.53 9.14
N ALA A 133 -9.09 8.41 10.44
CA ALA A 133 -8.10 8.81 11.46
C ALA A 133 -6.79 8.01 11.34
N TYR A 134 -6.87 6.72 11.00
CA TYR A 134 -5.69 5.88 10.75
C TYR A 134 -4.92 6.35 9.51
N GLY A 135 -5.59 6.45 8.36
CA GLY A 135 -4.94 6.83 7.10
C GLY A 135 -4.39 8.26 7.11
N LEU A 136 -5.12 9.20 7.70
CA LEU A 136 -4.72 10.61 7.77
C LEU A 136 -3.82 10.91 8.97
N SER A 137 -3.30 9.89 9.67
CA SER A 137 -2.33 10.11 10.74
C SER A 137 -1.08 10.79 10.20
N THR A 138 -0.52 11.71 10.97
CA THR A 138 0.69 12.46 10.59
C THR A 138 1.85 11.53 10.23
N TYR A 139 1.98 10.43 10.95
CA TYR A 139 3.03 9.44 10.68
C TYR A 139 2.92 8.84 9.29
N PHE A 140 1.71 8.47 8.86
CA PHE A 140 1.45 7.94 7.52
C PHE A 140 1.87 8.94 6.43
N LEU A 141 1.42 10.19 6.57
CA LEU A 141 1.70 11.23 5.59
C LEU A 141 3.20 11.57 5.50
N LEU A 142 3.90 11.58 6.63
CA LEU A 142 5.34 11.81 6.67
C LEU A 142 6.12 10.70 5.95
N ILE A 143 5.80 9.43 6.20
CA ILE A 143 6.52 8.32 5.56
C ILE A 143 6.17 8.15 4.08
N ILE A 144 4.96 8.54 3.64
CA ILE A 144 4.63 8.66 2.22
C ILE A 144 5.52 9.74 1.58
N GLY A 145 5.60 10.92 2.17
CA GLY A 145 6.42 12.01 1.67
C GLY A 145 7.92 11.67 1.61
N ALA A 146 8.43 10.91 2.57
CA ALA A 146 9.81 10.44 2.57
C ALA A 146 10.10 9.37 1.50
N GLY A 147 9.09 8.59 1.09
CA GLY A 147 9.25 7.52 0.11
C GLY A 147 9.56 6.15 0.71
N HIS A 148 9.27 5.93 1.99
CA HIS A 148 9.47 4.64 2.66
C HIS A 148 8.47 3.57 2.19
N VAL A 149 8.51 3.19 0.91
CA VAL A 149 7.55 2.32 0.23
C VAL A 149 7.31 1.00 0.97
N THR A 150 8.37 0.33 1.42
CA THR A 150 8.26 -0.96 2.14
C THR A 150 7.51 -0.80 3.46
N LYS A 151 7.80 0.28 4.20
CA LYS A 151 7.13 0.59 5.46
C LYS A 151 5.66 0.92 5.24
N MET A 152 5.34 1.63 4.15
CA MET A 152 3.96 1.93 3.79
C MET A 152 3.15 0.66 3.54
N TRP A 153 3.70 -0.30 2.79
CA TRP A 153 3.04 -1.59 2.58
C TRP A 153 2.86 -2.36 3.89
N ALA A 154 3.86 -2.36 4.77
CA ALA A 154 3.74 -3.00 6.08
C ALA A 154 2.57 -2.41 6.88
N LEU A 155 2.40 -1.09 6.89
CA LEU A 155 1.28 -0.43 7.58
C LEU A 155 -0.07 -0.68 6.90
N VAL A 156 -0.12 -0.74 5.57
CA VAL A 156 -1.34 -1.12 4.83
C VAL A 156 -1.78 -2.54 5.20
N TYR A 157 -0.86 -3.48 5.34
CA TYR A 157 -1.20 -4.87 5.66
C TYR A 157 -1.40 -5.14 7.16
N ALA A 158 -0.87 -4.31 8.05
CA ALA A 158 -0.93 -4.55 9.50
C ALA A 158 -2.36 -4.77 10.03
N PRO A 159 -3.38 -3.96 9.68
CA PRO A 159 -4.75 -4.23 10.12
C PRO A 159 -5.30 -5.57 9.62
N LEU A 160 -4.97 -5.97 8.38
CA LEU A 160 -5.42 -7.26 7.84
C LEU A 160 -4.74 -8.43 8.53
N MET A 161 -3.45 -8.33 8.87
CA MET A 161 -2.74 -9.33 9.66
C MET A 161 -3.35 -9.46 11.06
N MET A 162 -3.68 -8.35 11.72
CA MET A 162 -4.38 -8.35 13.00
C MET A 162 -5.76 -9.00 12.90
N SER A 163 -6.47 -8.78 11.79
CA SER A 163 -7.75 -9.43 11.52
C SER A 163 -7.62 -10.95 11.41
N GLY A 164 -6.60 -11.41 10.68
CA GLY A 164 -6.31 -12.84 10.54
C GLY A 164 -6.00 -13.48 11.89
N ALA A 165 -5.16 -12.86 12.71
CA ALA A 165 -4.86 -13.30 14.07
C ALA A 165 -6.12 -13.35 14.94
N TRP A 166 -6.94 -12.30 14.90
CA TRP A 166 -8.21 -12.25 15.62
C TRP A 166 -9.15 -13.38 15.23
N MET A 167 -9.31 -13.66 13.94
CA MET A 167 -10.18 -14.73 13.45
C MET A 167 -9.68 -16.13 13.82
N THR A 168 -8.37 -16.29 13.97
CA THR A 168 -7.75 -17.58 14.32
C THR A 168 -7.84 -17.88 15.82
N LEU A 169 -7.82 -16.84 16.67
CA LEU A 169 -7.81 -16.97 18.13
C LEU A 169 -9.23 -16.97 18.74
N ARG A 170 -10.26 -16.71 17.97
CA ARG A 170 -11.66 -16.65 18.41
C ARG A 170 -12.40 -17.94 18.10
#